data_a5faf56e7e046fb88992708a3076f2e5
#
_entry.id   a5faf56e7e046fb88992708a3076f2e5
#
_cell.length_a   1.000
_cell.length_b   1.000
_cell.length_c   1.000
_cell.angle_alpha   90.00
_cell.angle_beta   90.00
_cell.angle_gamma   90.00
#
_symmetry.space_group_name_H-M   'P 1'
#
loop_
_entity.id
_entity.type
_entity.pdbx_description
1 polymer ?
#
loop_
_entity_poly.entity_id
_entity_poly.type
_entity_poly.pdbx_seq_one_letter_code
_entity_poly.pdbx_strand_id
1 'polypeptide(L)'
;MIVLPQQKMDALLARHALVEGELASGLTPDAYVKLSREFAELSPVVEAIKAYRSADKEIAELAALVDDSATDAEMRKLADVERHELQGRKERLAQQIRLALLPKDAMDDHNAILEIRAGTGGDEAALFAGDLFRMYERYAAKQGWKTEILSISEGTKGGFKEIVAEVRGRGVFAKLKFESGVHRVQRVPDTESSGRIHTSAATVAVLPEVEDVDVEVNDDDLKIDTMRAQGAGGQHVNKTESAIRITHIPSGIVVFVQEERSQHKNKAKALTMLRAKLYDQERNKRDAERAADRRGQVGSGDRSERIRTYNFPQGRVTDHRINLTLHKLPQIIEGEALDEVIDALVTEHQAELLAAEGAA
;
A
#
# COMPACT_ATOMS: atom_id res chain seq x y z
N MET A 1 0.32 9.26 31.38
CA MET A 1 -1.13 9.25 31.00
C MET A 1 -1.21 9.61 29.51
N ILE A 2 -1.79 8.77 28.70
CA ILE A 2 -1.94 9.01 27.25
C ILE A 2 -3.00 10.09 27.05
N VAL A 3 -2.64 11.22 26.44
CA VAL A 3 -3.59 12.28 26.10
C VAL A 3 -4.16 11.99 24.71
N LEU A 4 -5.46 11.78 24.65
CA LEU A 4 -6.16 11.55 23.37
C LEU A 4 -6.75 12.88 22.84
N PRO A 5 -6.68 13.13 21.52
CA PRO A 5 -7.20 14.33 20.91
C PRO A 5 -8.75 14.30 20.88
N GLN A 6 -9.39 14.96 21.83
CA GLN A 6 -10.85 14.94 21.99
C GLN A 6 -11.59 15.38 20.71
N GLN A 7 -11.11 16.43 20.03
CA GLN A 7 -11.70 16.92 18.79
C GLN A 7 -11.71 15.86 17.68
N LYS A 8 -10.61 15.09 17.51
CA LYS A 8 -10.55 13.99 16.52
C LYS A 8 -11.54 12.87 16.88
N MET A 9 -11.65 12.53 18.16
CA MET A 9 -12.62 11.51 18.61
C MET A 9 -14.06 11.93 18.38
N ASP A 10 -14.41 13.20 18.68
CA ASP A 10 -15.76 13.74 18.45
C ASP A 10 -16.09 13.79 16.96
N ALA A 11 -15.14 14.16 16.11
CA ALA A 11 -15.30 14.15 14.66
C ALA A 11 -15.57 12.75 14.11
N LEU A 12 -14.89 11.71 14.62
CA LEU A 12 -15.14 10.32 14.21
C LEU A 12 -16.51 9.82 14.64
N LEU A 13 -16.94 10.13 15.87
CA LEU A 13 -18.29 9.79 16.34
C LEU A 13 -19.36 10.45 15.49
N ALA A 14 -19.19 11.74 15.17
CA ALA A 14 -20.12 12.50 14.32
C ALA A 14 -20.15 11.92 12.88
N ARG A 15 -18.98 11.63 12.31
CA ARG A 15 -18.90 11.04 10.96
C ARG A 15 -19.57 9.68 10.89
N HIS A 16 -19.32 8.79 11.86
CA HIS A 16 -19.96 7.48 11.94
C HIS A 16 -21.49 7.61 12.00
N ALA A 17 -22.02 8.48 12.86
CA ALA A 17 -23.46 8.70 12.95
C ALA A 17 -24.07 9.25 11.65
N LEU A 18 -23.33 10.12 10.94
CA LEU A 18 -23.74 10.66 9.65
C LEU A 18 -23.79 9.55 8.59
N VAL A 19 -22.74 8.72 8.49
CA VAL A 19 -22.67 7.59 7.55
C VAL A 19 -23.79 6.57 7.84
N GLU A 20 -24.06 6.28 9.12
CA GLU A 20 -25.17 5.41 9.54
C GLU A 20 -26.53 5.97 9.08
N GLY A 21 -26.74 7.27 9.22
CA GLY A 21 -27.96 7.96 8.75
C GLY A 21 -28.07 7.95 7.22
N GLU A 22 -26.96 8.17 6.50
CA GLU A 22 -26.93 8.12 5.03
C GLU A 22 -27.23 6.71 4.51
N LEU A 23 -26.67 5.66 5.13
CA LEU A 23 -26.95 4.26 4.77
C LEU A 23 -28.44 3.86 4.94
N ALA A 24 -29.15 4.52 5.85
CA ALA A 24 -30.59 4.33 6.02
C ALA A 24 -31.43 5.07 4.96
N SER A 25 -30.84 5.98 4.16
CA SER A 25 -31.51 6.68 3.07
C SER A 25 -31.36 5.90 1.75
N GLY A 26 -32.26 6.13 0.78
CA GLY A 26 -32.21 5.45 -0.53
C GLY A 26 -31.00 5.91 -1.37
N LEU A 27 -29.95 5.13 -1.38
CA LEU A 27 -28.69 5.40 -2.07
C LEU A 27 -28.58 4.67 -3.42
N THR A 28 -27.74 5.17 -4.30
CA THR A 28 -27.30 4.42 -5.49
C THR A 28 -26.41 3.23 -5.05
N PRO A 29 -26.36 2.12 -5.81
CA PRO A 29 -25.56 0.95 -5.44
C PRO A 29 -24.08 1.28 -5.14
N ASP A 30 -23.45 2.12 -5.94
CA ASP A 30 -22.04 2.51 -5.78
C ASP A 30 -21.82 3.34 -4.51
N ALA A 31 -22.70 4.30 -4.23
CA ALA A 31 -22.65 5.09 -3.00
C ALA A 31 -22.86 4.22 -1.75
N TYR A 32 -23.78 3.24 -1.84
CA TYR A 32 -24.01 2.29 -0.75
C TYR A 32 -22.77 1.44 -0.45
N VAL A 33 -22.10 0.91 -1.46
CA VAL A 33 -20.88 0.11 -1.28
C VAL A 33 -19.78 0.96 -0.62
N LYS A 34 -19.57 2.20 -1.09
CA LYS A 34 -18.57 3.12 -0.55
C LYS A 34 -18.84 3.45 0.92
N LEU A 35 -20.06 3.84 1.25
CA LEU A 35 -20.44 4.18 2.61
C LEU A 35 -20.46 2.98 3.56
N SER A 36 -20.86 1.80 3.08
CA SER A 36 -20.79 0.56 3.86
C SER A 36 -19.35 0.18 4.23
N ARG A 37 -18.40 0.39 3.32
CA ARG A 37 -16.97 0.20 3.60
C ARG A 37 -16.50 1.19 4.67
N GLU A 38 -16.82 2.47 4.50
CA GLU A 38 -16.45 3.52 5.47
C GLU A 38 -17.05 3.24 6.86
N PHE A 39 -18.33 2.82 6.93
CA PHE A 39 -18.99 2.42 8.17
C PHE A 39 -18.26 1.25 8.86
N ALA A 40 -17.92 0.21 8.10
CA ALA A 40 -17.21 -0.96 8.62
C ALA A 40 -15.80 -0.61 9.16
N GLU A 41 -15.15 0.38 8.56
CA GLU A 41 -13.82 0.86 9.02
C GLU A 41 -13.92 1.73 10.28
N LEU A 42 -14.93 2.58 10.36
CA LEU A 42 -15.12 3.49 11.51
C LEU A 42 -15.66 2.76 12.75
N SER A 43 -16.51 1.75 12.58
CA SER A 43 -17.23 1.09 13.68
C SER A 43 -16.30 0.58 14.79
N PRO A 44 -15.19 -0.14 14.54
CA PRO A 44 -14.32 -0.63 15.60
C PRO A 44 -13.67 0.49 16.43
N VAL A 45 -13.31 1.60 15.78
CA VAL A 45 -12.71 2.77 16.44
C VAL A 45 -13.73 3.50 17.28
N VAL A 46 -14.95 3.67 16.75
CA VAL A 46 -16.08 4.29 17.46
C VAL A 46 -16.49 3.48 18.70
N GLU A 47 -16.52 2.15 18.59
CA GLU A 47 -16.77 1.27 19.72
C GLU A 47 -15.69 1.41 20.81
N ALA A 48 -14.42 1.46 20.41
CA ALA A 48 -13.31 1.68 21.33
C ALA A 48 -13.41 3.06 22.03
N ILE A 49 -13.81 4.13 21.29
CA ILE A 49 -14.01 5.47 21.85
C ILE A 49 -15.17 5.47 22.85
N LYS A 50 -16.30 4.82 22.54
CA LYS A 50 -17.45 4.70 23.44
C LYS A 50 -17.08 3.93 24.72
N ALA A 51 -16.38 2.80 24.56
CA ALA A 51 -15.91 2.00 25.69
C ALA A 51 -14.90 2.75 26.55
N TYR A 52 -13.98 3.52 25.95
CA TYR A 52 -13.05 4.39 26.67
C TYR A 52 -13.76 5.43 27.52
N ARG A 53 -14.76 6.14 26.95
CA ARG A 53 -15.56 7.14 27.67
C ARG A 53 -16.41 6.53 28.79
N SER A 54 -16.98 5.32 28.56
CA SER A 54 -17.70 4.59 29.61
C SER A 54 -16.76 4.24 30.76
N ALA A 55 -15.61 3.65 30.46
CA ALA A 55 -14.63 3.30 31.48
C ALA A 55 -14.13 4.53 32.27
N ASP A 56 -13.95 5.68 31.59
CA ASP A 56 -13.55 6.92 32.25
C ASP A 56 -14.60 7.41 33.26
N LYS A 57 -15.88 7.34 32.88
CA LYS A 57 -17.01 7.70 33.74
C LYS A 57 -17.13 6.73 34.92
N GLU A 58 -17.05 5.43 34.68
CA GLU A 58 -17.12 4.38 35.72
C GLU A 58 -15.97 4.52 36.73
N ILE A 59 -14.74 4.79 36.27
CA ILE A 59 -13.59 5.07 37.10
C ILE A 59 -13.83 6.27 38.04
N ALA A 60 -14.45 7.36 37.51
CA ALA A 60 -14.77 8.52 38.31
C ALA A 60 -15.85 8.24 39.38
N GLU A 61 -16.86 7.44 39.03
CA GLU A 61 -17.91 7.00 39.96
C GLU A 61 -17.34 6.10 41.05
N LEU A 62 -16.48 5.13 40.72
CA LEU A 62 -15.82 4.28 41.68
C LEU A 62 -14.84 5.05 42.59
N ALA A 63 -14.12 6.02 42.04
CA ALA A 63 -13.27 6.90 42.85
C ALA A 63 -14.07 7.66 43.90
N ALA A 64 -15.23 8.21 43.55
CA ALA A 64 -16.11 8.88 44.48
C ALA A 64 -16.60 7.94 45.60
N LEU A 65 -16.90 6.68 45.26
CA LEU A 65 -17.28 5.65 46.26
C LEU A 65 -16.14 5.28 47.22
N VAL A 66 -14.91 5.21 46.72
CA VAL A 66 -13.71 4.93 47.53
C VAL A 66 -13.42 6.08 48.52
N ASP A 67 -13.62 7.32 48.03
CA ASP A 67 -13.33 8.52 48.83
C ASP A 67 -14.44 8.87 49.83
N ASP A 68 -15.65 8.32 49.69
CA ASP A 68 -16.78 8.56 50.59
C ASP A 68 -16.57 7.80 51.90
N SER A 69 -16.47 8.56 52.98
CA SER A 69 -16.34 8.02 54.35
C SER A 69 -17.58 7.25 54.83
N ALA A 70 -18.75 7.44 54.21
CA ALA A 70 -19.98 6.73 54.55
C ALA A 70 -20.08 5.34 53.92
N THR A 71 -19.25 5.06 52.92
CA THR A 71 -19.22 3.76 52.23
C THR A 71 -18.61 2.67 53.12
N ASP A 72 -19.20 1.49 53.17
CA ASP A 72 -18.70 0.35 53.91
C ASP A 72 -17.28 -0.09 53.49
N ALA A 73 -16.48 -0.60 54.44
CA ALA A 73 -15.07 -0.94 54.19
C ALA A 73 -14.90 -2.05 53.16
N GLU A 74 -15.80 -3.03 53.11
CA GLU A 74 -15.77 -4.09 52.09
C GLU A 74 -16.12 -3.55 50.70
N MET A 75 -17.14 -2.69 50.62
CA MET A 75 -17.55 -2.03 49.38
C MET A 75 -16.43 -1.15 48.83
N ARG A 76 -15.72 -0.40 49.69
CA ARG A 76 -14.56 0.40 49.27
C ARG A 76 -13.44 -0.43 48.67
N LYS A 77 -13.15 -1.60 49.29
CA LYS A 77 -12.14 -2.52 48.73
C LYS A 77 -12.54 -3.08 47.38
N LEU A 78 -13.79 -3.47 47.22
CA LEU A 78 -14.32 -3.97 45.97
C LEU A 78 -14.25 -2.89 44.85
N ALA A 79 -14.71 -1.69 45.18
CA ALA A 79 -14.65 -0.53 44.27
C ALA A 79 -13.20 -0.19 43.87
N ASP A 80 -12.23 -0.31 44.78
CA ASP A 80 -10.82 -0.06 44.48
C ASP A 80 -10.22 -1.11 43.54
N VAL A 81 -10.56 -2.40 43.73
CA VAL A 81 -10.16 -3.48 42.81
C VAL A 81 -10.73 -3.25 41.39
N GLU A 82 -12.04 -2.99 41.30
CA GLU A 82 -12.72 -2.75 40.03
C GLU A 82 -12.17 -1.49 39.32
N ARG A 83 -11.88 -0.45 40.09
CA ARG A 83 -11.25 0.78 39.55
C ARG A 83 -9.88 0.46 38.94
N HIS A 84 -9.05 -0.38 39.53
CA HIS A 84 -7.76 -0.80 39.00
C HIS A 84 -7.89 -1.60 37.71
N GLU A 85 -8.85 -2.52 37.65
CA GLU A 85 -9.13 -3.29 36.43
C GLU A 85 -9.59 -2.40 35.28
N LEU A 86 -10.49 -1.45 35.54
CA LEU A 86 -10.98 -0.49 34.59
C LEU A 86 -9.88 0.48 34.12
N GLN A 87 -8.95 0.87 35.00
CA GLN A 87 -7.79 1.67 34.62
C GLN A 87 -6.92 0.94 33.59
N GLY A 88 -6.61 -0.34 33.83
CA GLY A 88 -5.87 -1.17 32.86
C GLY A 88 -6.60 -1.36 31.53
N ARG A 89 -7.93 -1.48 31.56
CA ARG A 89 -8.77 -1.52 30.35
C ARG A 89 -8.76 -0.19 29.61
N LYS A 90 -8.89 0.92 30.30
CA LYS A 90 -8.84 2.28 29.75
C LYS A 90 -7.52 2.56 29.04
N GLU A 91 -6.39 2.14 29.63
CA GLU A 91 -5.06 2.30 29.01
C GLU A 91 -4.94 1.52 27.69
N ARG A 92 -5.40 0.27 27.67
CA ARG A 92 -5.43 -0.54 26.42
C ARG A 92 -6.32 0.11 25.36
N LEU A 93 -7.50 0.59 25.72
CA LEU A 93 -8.40 1.30 24.79
C LEU A 93 -7.78 2.61 24.30
N ALA A 94 -7.10 3.37 25.16
CA ALA A 94 -6.42 4.59 24.78
C ALA A 94 -5.32 4.33 23.74
N GLN A 95 -4.55 3.26 23.93
CA GLN A 95 -3.52 2.88 22.96
C GLN A 95 -4.14 2.42 21.63
N GLN A 96 -5.21 1.63 21.67
CA GLN A 96 -5.94 1.21 20.48
C GLN A 96 -6.50 2.40 19.68
N ILE A 97 -7.13 3.36 20.37
CA ILE A 97 -7.66 4.59 19.77
C ILE A 97 -6.52 5.40 19.15
N ARG A 98 -5.42 5.58 19.89
CA ARG A 98 -4.27 6.34 19.41
C ARG A 98 -3.70 5.76 18.11
N LEU A 99 -3.54 4.44 18.04
CA LEU A 99 -3.10 3.75 16.81
C LEU A 99 -4.10 3.93 15.65
N ALA A 100 -5.39 3.86 15.94
CA ALA A 100 -6.43 4.03 14.93
C ALA A 100 -6.56 5.48 14.42
N LEU A 101 -6.09 6.46 15.18
CA LEU A 101 -6.06 7.88 14.80
C LEU A 101 -4.83 8.28 13.98
N LEU A 102 -3.83 7.39 13.85
CA LEU A 102 -2.68 7.65 12.99
C LEU A 102 -3.12 7.88 11.54
N PRO A 103 -2.45 8.76 10.82
CA PRO A 103 -2.72 8.97 9.41
C PRO A 103 -2.53 7.64 8.66
N LYS A 104 -3.58 7.17 8.03
CA LYS A 104 -3.51 6.00 7.15
C LYS A 104 -2.88 6.43 5.83
N ASP A 105 -1.95 5.62 5.34
CA ASP A 105 -1.48 5.75 3.97
C ASP A 105 -2.62 5.36 3.02
N ALA A 106 -2.96 6.26 2.09
CA ALA A 106 -4.04 6.00 1.12
C ALA A 106 -3.78 4.74 0.27
N MET A 107 -2.52 4.34 0.15
CA MET A 107 -2.12 3.15 -0.61
C MET A 107 -2.29 1.84 0.18
N ASP A 108 -2.49 1.90 1.51
CA ASP A 108 -2.57 0.71 2.36
C ASP A 108 -3.73 -0.24 2.02
N ASP A 109 -4.79 0.28 1.41
CA ASP A 109 -5.95 -0.52 0.96
C ASP A 109 -5.79 -1.14 -0.43
N HIS A 110 -4.71 -0.80 -1.16
CA HIS A 110 -4.46 -1.34 -2.49
C HIS A 110 -3.91 -2.77 -2.45
N ASN A 111 -4.11 -3.49 -3.55
CA ASN A 111 -3.35 -4.70 -3.84
C ASN A 111 -1.88 -4.33 -4.06
N ALA A 112 -1.00 -5.33 -4.05
CA ALA A 112 0.43 -5.09 -4.22
C ALA A 112 0.98 -5.82 -5.43
N ILE A 113 1.87 -5.17 -6.16
CA ILE A 113 2.75 -5.76 -7.15
C ILE A 113 4.07 -6.08 -6.45
N LEU A 114 4.39 -7.36 -6.34
CA LEU A 114 5.61 -7.87 -5.75
C LEU A 114 6.60 -8.19 -6.86
N GLU A 115 7.73 -7.49 -6.89
CA GLU A 115 8.83 -7.76 -7.82
C GLU A 115 10.03 -8.28 -7.05
N ILE A 116 10.55 -9.44 -7.43
CA ILE A 116 11.74 -10.04 -6.83
C ILE A 116 12.76 -10.25 -7.92
N ARG A 117 13.97 -9.72 -7.72
CA ARG A 117 15.07 -9.83 -8.67
C ARG A 117 16.31 -10.40 -8.01
N ALA A 118 17.01 -11.27 -8.72
CA ALA A 118 18.34 -11.70 -8.33
C ALA A 118 19.30 -10.49 -8.33
N GLY A 119 19.97 -10.28 -7.21
CA GLY A 119 21.01 -9.26 -7.05
C GLY A 119 22.41 -9.86 -7.20
N THR A 120 23.32 -9.43 -6.35
CA THR A 120 24.72 -9.93 -6.34
C THR A 120 24.79 -11.39 -5.88
N GLY A 121 25.32 -12.30 -6.70
CA GLY A 121 25.50 -13.72 -6.32
C GLY A 121 25.29 -14.74 -7.44
N GLY A 122 25.00 -14.27 -8.67
CA GLY A 122 24.83 -15.16 -9.84
C GLY A 122 23.67 -16.13 -9.68
N ASP A 123 23.91 -17.43 -10.01
CA ASP A 123 22.86 -18.47 -9.94
C ASP A 123 22.27 -18.64 -8.55
N GLU A 124 23.08 -18.47 -7.48
CA GLU A 124 22.61 -18.56 -6.11
C GLU A 124 21.63 -17.43 -5.75
N ALA A 125 21.86 -16.22 -6.26
CA ALA A 125 20.93 -15.11 -6.09
C ALA A 125 19.58 -15.39 -6.78
N ALA A 126 19.59 -16.08 -7.93
CA ALA A 126 18.38 -16.48 -8.63
C ALA A 126 17.61 -17.58 -7.87
N LEU A 127 18.32 -18.56 -7.29
CA LEU A 127 17.71 -19.58 -6.41
C LEU A 127 17.09 -18.94 -5.18
N PHE A 128 17.80 -18.00 -4.55
CA PHE A 128 17.28 -17.28 -3.38
C PHE A 128 16.08 -16.40 -3.71
N ALA A 129 16.04 -15.77 -4.89
CA ALA A 129 14.84 -15.05 -5.35
C ALA A 129 13.63 -15.99 -5.46
N GLY A 130 13.85 -17.24 -5.90
CA GLY A 130 12.83 -18.28 -5.92
C GLY A 130 12.36 -18.68 -4.50
N ASP A 131 13.28 -18.76 -3.55
CA ASP A 131 12.94 -19.06 -2.14
C ASP A 131 12.10 -17.94 -1.53
N LEU A 132 12.49 -16.67 -1.76
CA LEU A 132 11.73 -15.51 -1.30
C LEU A 132 10.33 -15.48 -1.91
N PHE A 133 10.20 -15.75 -3.21
CA PHE A 133 8.89 -15.80 -3.85
C PHE A 133 7.99 -16.86 -3.21
N ARG A 134 8.49 -18.09 -3.02
CA ARG A 134 7.73 -19.14 -2.33
C ARG A 134 7.34 -18.78 -0.91
N MET A 135 8.23 -18.11 -0.17
CA MET A 135 7.95 -17.60 1.17
C MET A 135 6.74 -16.63 1.14
N TYR A 136 6.74 -15.66 0.22
CA TYR A 136 5.65 -14.70 0.11
C TYR A 136 4.36 -15.33 -0.42
N GLU A 137 4.43 -16.26 -1.36
CA GLU A 137 3.27 -16.98 -1.87
C GLU A 137 2.57 -17.78 -0.76
N ARG A 138 3.32 -18.51 0.08
CA ARG A 138 2.79 -19.25 1.23
C ARG A 138 2.24 -18.31 2.29
N TYR A 139 2.94 -17.23 2.55
CA TYR A 139 2.45 -16.20 3.45
C TYR A 139 1.13 -15.59 2.96
N ALA A 140 1.03 -15.24 1.69
CA ALA A 140 -0.20 -14.76 1.07
C ALA A 140 -1.34 -15.77 1.21
N ALA A 141 -1.10 -17.05 0.94
CA ALA A 141 -2.09 -18.11 1.13
C ALA A 141 -2.57 -18.22 2.59
N LYS A 142 -1.66 -18.11 3.56
CA LYS A 142 -1.99 -18.08 5.00
C LYS A 142 -2.89 -16.90 5.37
N GLN A 143 -2.66 -15.72 4.77
CA GLN A 143 -3.48 -14.53 4.98
C GLN A 143 -4.81 -14.55 4.20
N GLY A 144 -5.05 -15.58 3.38
CA GLY A 144 -6.23 -15.67 2.51
C GLY A 144 -6.15 -14.77 1.28
N TRP A 145 -4.96 -14.28 0.91
CA TRP A 145 -4.72 -13.49 -0.28
C TRP A 145 -4.53 -14.37 -1.51
N LYS A 146 -4.81 -13.82 -2.68
CA LYS A 146 -4.59 -14.49 -3.97
C LYS A 146 -3.34 -13.94 -4.63
N THR A 147 -2.49 -14.82 -5.13
CA THR A 147 -1.27 -14.45 -5.87
C THR A 147 -1.43 -14.85 -7.33
N GLU A 148 -1.16 -13.92 -8.24
CA GLU A 148 -1.16 -14.12 -9.69
C GLU A 148 0.19 -13.70 -10.26
N ILE A 149 0.85 -14.61 -10.99
CA ILE A 149 2.15 -14.32 -11.59
C ILE A 149 1.93 -13.54 -12.89
N LEU A 150 2.52 -12.36 -12.97
CA LEU A 150 2.43 -11.48 -14.15
C LEU A 150 3.58 -11.71 -15.14
N SER A 151 4.79 -11.92 -14.63
CA SER A 151 5.98 -12.12 -15.47
C SER A 151 7.04 -12.96 -14.76
N ILE A 152 7.74 -13.79 -15.52
CA ILE A 152 8.84 -14.62 -15.04
C ILE A 152 10.03 -14.51 -16.00
N SER A 153 11.22 -14.35 -15.43
CA SER A 153 12.49 -14.57 -16.10
C SER A 153 13.29 -15.61 -15.32
N GLU A 154 13.42 -16.80 -15.87
CA GLU A 154 14.06 -17.93 -15.19
C GLU A 154 15.58 -17.77 -15.09
N GLY A 155 16.15 -18.33 -14.02
CA GLY A 155 17.60 -18.48 -13.85
C GLY A 155 18.15 -19.68 -14.65
N THR A 156 19.44 -19.66 -14.95
CA THR A 156 20.11 -20.73 -15.73
C THR A 156 20.16 -22.07 -15.01
N LYS A 157 20.15 -22.08 -13.68
CA LYS A 157 20.18 -23.28 -12.83
C LYS A 157 18.93 -23.41 -11.95
N GLY A 158 17.82 -22.86 -12.41
CA GLY A 158 16.59 -22.75 -11.64
C GLY A 158 16.48 -21.42 -10.87
N GLY A 159 15.37 -21.25 -10.12
CA GLY A 159 15.04 -19.97 -9.50
C GLY A 159 14.70 -18.90 -10.54
N PHE A 160 14.70 -17.64 -10.13
CA PHE A 160 14.26 -16.52 -10.96
C PHE A 160 15.32 -15.44 -11.05
N LYS A 161 15.66 -15.00 -12.25
CA LYS A 161 16.37 -13.73 -12.45
C LYS A 161 15.47 -12.58 -12.05
N GLU A 162 14.20 -12.70 -12.43
CA GLU A 162 13.14 -11.76 -12.07
C GLU A 162 11.80 -12.49 -12.03
N ILE A 163 11.00 -12.22 -11.04
CA ILE A 163 9.60 -12.62 -10.98
C ILE A 163 8.75 -11.43 -10.51
N VAL A 164 7.65 -11.21 -11.21
CA VAL A 164 6.67 -10.18 -10.90
C VAL A 164 5.34 -10.87 -10.66
N ALA A 165 4.75 -10.65 -9.51
CA ALA A 165 3.44 -11.19 -9.15
C ALA A 165 2.57 -10.12 -8.54
N GLU A 166 1.27 -10.23 -8.79
CA GLU A 166 0.25 -9.45 -8.13
C GLU A 166 -0.30 -10.22 -6.94
N VAL A 167 -0.43 -9.54 -5.81
CA VAL A 167 -1.04 -10.09 -4.59
C VAL A 167 -2.28 -9.29 -4.28
N ARG A 168 -3.44 -9.98 -4.31
CA ARG A 168 -4.76 -9.38 -4.12
C ARG A 168 -5.37 -9.80 -2.79
N GLY A 169 -5.87 -8.84 -2.05
CA GLY A 169 -6.57 -9.08 -0.77
C GLY A 169 -6.65 -7.85 0.10
N ARG A 170 -7.27 -7.98 1.24
CA ARG A 170 -7.42 -6.84 2.16
C ARG A 170 -6.12 -6.57 2.91
N GLY A 171 -5.62 -5.31 2.85
CA GLY A 171 -4.44 -4.86 3.59
C GLY A 171 -3.13 -5.47 3.11
N VAL A 172 -3.07 -5.89 1.85
CA VAL A 172 -1.87 -6.51 1.26
C VAL A 172 -0.71 -5.52 1.25
N PHE A 173 -0.92 -4.34 0.66
CA PHE A 173 0.12 -3.33 0.56
C PHE A 173 0.55 -2.83 1.95
N ALA A 174 -0.39 -2.62 2.87
CA ALA A 174 -0.12 -2.21 4.25
C ALA A 174 0.90 -3.11 4.98
N LYS A 175 0.88 -4.41 4.70
CA LYS A 175 1.80 -5.39 5.30
C LYS A 175 3.07 -5.57 4.46
N LEU A 176 2.94 -5.77 3.15
CA LEU A 176 4.06 -6.11 2.29
C LEU A 176 4.99 -4.93 1.98
N LYS A 177 4.55 -3.67 2.07
CA LYS A 177 5.39 -2.49 1.84
C LYS A 177 6.68 -2.50 2.66
N PHE A 178 6.67 -3.11 3.84
CA PHE A 178 7.85 -3.26 4.71
C PHE A 178 8.85 -4.33 4.24
N GLU A 179 8.51 -5.13 3.23
CA GLU A 179 9.40 -6.13 2.66
C GLU A 179 10.29 -5.57 1.54
N SER A 180 10.07 -4.33 1.14
CA SER A 180 10.86 -3.66 0.10
C SER A 180 12.30 -3.42 0.54
N GLY A 181 13.26 -3.85 -0.29
CA GLY A 181 14.68 -3.65 -0.04
C GLY A 181 15.56 -4.81 -0.48
N VAL A 182 16.80 -4.82 0.00
CA VAL A 182 17.80 -5.86 -0.30
C VAL A 182 17.75 -6.95 0.77
N HIS A 183 17.48 -8.17 0.37
CA HIS A 183 17.50 -9.37 1.20
C HIS A 183 18.80 -10.12 0.98
N ARG A 184 19.53 -10.42 2.03
CA ARG A 184 20.82 -11.11 1.99
C ARG A 184 20.70 -12.53 2.51
N VAL A 185 21.23 -13.49 1.78
CA VAL A 185 21.34 -14.89 2.20
C VAL A 185 22.79 -15.28 2.49
N GLN A 186 22.99 -16.09 3.50
CA GLN A 186 24.24 -16.73 3.87
C GLN A 186 23.99 -18.23 3.99
N ARG A 187 24.41 -19.00 2.99
CA ARG A 187 24.32 -20.47 2.98
C ARG A 187 25.38 -21.07 2.08
N VAL A 188 25.54 -22.38 2.15
CA VAL A 188 26.27 -23.14 1.13
C VAL A 188 25.31 -23.30 -0.05
N PRO A 189 25.63 -22.76 -1.24
CA PRO A 189 24.76 -22.92 -2.41
C PRO A 189 24.66 -24.38 -2.86
N ASP A 190 23.52 -24.79 -3.40
CA ASP A 190 23.37 -26.09 -4.04
C ASP A 190 24.31 -26.29 -5.26
N THR A 191 24.81 -25.17 -5.79
CA THR A 191 25.76 -25.13 -6.93
C THR A 191 27.22 -25.21 -6.50
N GLU A 192 27.51 -25.23 -5.19
CA GLU A 192 28.87 -25.22 -4.64
C GLU A 192 29.31 -26.62 -4.18
N SER A 193 30.36 -27.14 -4.77
CA SER A 193 30.88 -28.48 -4.45
C SER A 193 31.86 -28.49 -3.26
N SER A 194 32.43 -27.31 -2.89
CA SER A 194 33.45 -27.23 -1.83
C SER A 194 32.90 -26.98 -0.44
N GLY A 195 31.57 -26.85 -0.26
CA GLY A 195 30.92 -26.63 1.02
C GLY A 195 31.17 -25.22 1.61
N ARG A 196 31.62 -24.26 0.81
CA ARG A 196 31.88 -22.89 1.27
C ARG A 196 30.58 -22.10 1.41
N ILE A 197 30.46 -21.35 2.50
CA ILE A 197 29.34 -20.43 2.70
C ILE A 197 29.51 -19.22 1.76
N HIS A 198 28.49 -19.00 0.92
CA HIS A 198 28.43 -17.82 0.08
C HIS A 198 27.46 -16.80 0.65
N THR A 199 27.68 -15.55 0.27
CA THR A 199 26.77 -14.44 0.58
C THR A 199 26.21 -13.92 -0.72
N SER A 200 24.92 -14.11 -0.93
CA SER A 200 24.17 -13.63 -2.09
C SER A 200 23.06 -12.68 -1.66
N ALA A 201 22.52 -11.93 -2.60
CA ALA A 201 21.44 -10.99 -2.36
C ALA A 201 20.37 -11.09 -3.44
N ALA A 202 19.14 -10.84 -3.05
CA ALA A 202 18.02 -10.59 -3.95
C ALA A 202 17.31 -9.30 -3.51
N THR A 203 16.70 -8.61 -4.45
CA THR A 203 15.97 -7.37 -4.19
C THR A 203 14.47 -7.64 -4.26
N VAL A 204 13.73 -7.06 -3.35
CA VAL A 204 12.28 -7.09 -3.30
C VAL A 204 11.78 -5.66 -3.44
N ALA A 205 10.90 -5.41 -4.39
CA ALA A 205 10.14 -4.19 -4.50
C ALA A 205 8.66 -4.50 -4.36
N VAL A 206 7.97 -3.67 -3.57
CA VAL A 206 6.52 -3.78 -3.37
C VAL A 206 5.92 -2.44 -3.79
N LEU A 207 5.12 -2.48 -4.84
CA LEU A 207 4.45 -1.31 -5.41
C LEU A 207 2.93 -1.48 -5.23
N PRO A 208 2.19 -0.40 -4.95
CA PRO A 208 0.74 -0.49 -4.95
C PRO A 208 0.23 -0.76 -6.36
N GLU A 209 -0.83 -1.58 -6.47
CA GLU A 209 -1.57 -1.69 -7.72
C GLU A 209 -2.26 -0.34 -7.98
N VAL A 210 -2.07 0.20 -9.17
CA VAL A 210 -2.70 1.45 -9.60
C VAL A 210 -3.69 1.09 -10.72
N GLU A 211 -4.91 1.58 -10.59
CA GLU A 211 -5.94 1.42 -11.60
C GLU A 211 -5.51 1.97 -12.96
N ASP A 212 -6.07 1.39 -14.03
CA ASP A 212 -5.83 1.86 -15.40
C ASP A 212 -6.20 3.34 -15.56
N VAL A 213 -5.46 4.01 -16.44
CA VAL A 213 -5.65 5.45 -16.70
C VAL A 213 -6.88 5.63 -17.57
N ASP A 214 -7.96 6.13 -17.00
CA ASP A 214 -9.04 6.69 -17.81
C ASP A 214 -8.70 8.15 -18.15
N VAL A 215 -8.43 8.40 -19.42
CA VAL A 215 -8.18 9.76 -19.93
C VAL A 215 -9.50 10.32 -20.46
N GLU A 216 -10.19 11.08 -19.62
CA GLU A 216 -11.32 11.90 -20.10
C GLU A 216 -10.80 13.14 -20.82
N VAL A 217 -11.28 13.36 -22.02
CA VAL A 217 -10.96 14.54 -22.82
C VAL A 217 -12.20 15.44 -22.86
N ASN A 218 -12.13 16.56 -22.16
CA ASN A 218 -13.20 17.56 -22.18
C ASN A 218 -13.10 18.41 -23.45
N ASP A 219 -14.23 18.68 -24.10
CA ASP A 219 -14.27 19.50 -25.31
C ASP A 219 -13.81 20.94 -25.05
N ASP A 220 -13.98 21.47 -23.85
CA ASP A 220 -13.55 22.83 -23.44
C ASP A 220 -12.01 22.96 -23.39
N ASP A 221 -11.30 21.86 -23.23
CA ASP A 221 -9.83 21.81 -23.22
C ASP A 221 -9.23 21.71 -24.63
N LEU A 222 -10.07 21.68 -25.67
CA LEU A 222 -9.65 21.48 -27.02
C LEU A 222 -9.74 22.78 -27.84
N LYS A 223 -8.62 23.19 -28.42
CA LYS A 223 -8.61 24.18 -29.49
C LYS A 223 -8.58 23.45 -30.82
N ILE A 224 -9.64 23.63 -31.63
CA ILE A 224 -9.79 22.99 -32.93
C ILE A 224 -9.66 24.06 -34.04
N ASP A 225 -8.60 23.93 -34.82
CA ASP A 225 -8.35 24.79 -35.98
C ASP A 225 -8.65 24.00 -37.27
N THR A 226 -9.43 24.59 -38.17
CA THR A 226 -9.66 24.06 -39.51
C THR A 226 -8.75 24.75 -40.52
N MET A 227 -8.19 24.00 -41.43
CA MET A 227 -7.30 24.56 -42.45
C MET A 227 -7.39 23.77 -43.78
N ARG A 228 -6.83 24.34 -44.83
CA ARG A 228 -6.76 23.66 -46.12
C ARG A 228 -5.70 22.57 -46.07
N ALA A 229 -6.04 21.40 -46.63
CA ALA A 229 -5.08 20.31 -46.76
C ALA A 229 -3.90 20.71 -47.66
N GLN A 230 -2.69 20.32 -47.26
CA GLN A 230 -1.48 20.54 -48.05
C GLN A 230 -1.13 19.26 -48.83
N GLY A 231 -0.86 19.38 -50.11
CA GLY A 231 -0.45 18.25 -50.95
C GLY A 231 -0.83 18.42 -52.43
N ALA A 232 -0.35 17.50 -53.28
CA ALA A 232 -0.73 17.44 -54.68
C ALA A 232 -2.21 17.06 -54.82
N GLY A 233 -3.05 17.95 -55.29
CA GLY A 233 -4.48 17.72 -55.42
C GLY A 233 -5.15 18.76 -56.36
N GLY A 234 -6.34 18.40 -56.85
CA GLY A 234 -7.14 19.25 -57.74
C GLY A 234 -7.92 20.32 -56.96
N GLN A 235 -8.93 20.91 -57.63
CA GLN A 235 -9.71 22.06 -57.15
C GLN A 235 -10.33 21.87 -55.75
N HIS A 236 -10.62 20.63 -55.31
CA HIS A 236 -11.20 20.31 -54.00
C HIS A 236 -10.20 20.56 -52.87
N VAL A 237 -8.92 20.15 -52.99
CA VAL A 237 -7.88 20.31 -51.96
C VAL A 237 -7.57 21.78 -51.72
N ASN A 238 -7.64 22.60 -52.77
CA ASN A 238 -7.30 24.03 -52.71
C ASN A 238 -8.45 24.93 -52.22
N LYS A 239 -9.70 24.44 -52.24
CA LYS A 239 -10.88 25.25 -51.86
C LYS A 239 -11.53 24.83 -50.53
N THR A 240 -11.36 23.59 -50.09
CA THR A 240 -12.05 23.05 -48.89
C THR A 240 -11.11 22.97 -47.70
N GLU A 241 -11.57 23.46 -46.54
CA GLU A 241 -10.83 23.36 -45.26
C GLU A 241 -11.11 22.00 -44.60
N SER A 242 -10.54 20.94 -45.18
CA SER A 242 -10.76 19.57 -44.73
C SER A 242 -9.74 19.12 -43.67
N ALA A 243 -8.58 19.77 -43.58
CA ALA A 243 -7.58 19.44 -42.58
C ALA A 243 -7.96 19.99 -41.20
N ILE A 244 -7.70 19.20 -40.15
CA ILE A 244 -8.01 19.49 -38.78
C ILE A 244 -6.73 19.46 -37.96
N ARG A 245 -6.55 20.48 -37.11
CA ARG A 245 -5.53 20.54 -36.08
C ARG A 245 -6.22 20.71 -34.75
N ILE A 246 -5.99 19.76 -33.84
CA ILE A 246 -6.50 19.79 -32.48
C ILE A 246 -5.31 20.02 -31.56
N THR A 247 -5.42 21.03 -30.72
CA THR A 247 -4.46 21.30 -29.64
C THR A 247 -5.17 21.09 -28.30
N HIS A 248 -4.66 20.19 -27.48
CA HIS A 248 -5.11 20.01 -26.11
C HIS A 248 -4.40 21.05 -25.24
N ILE A 249 -5.16 22.03 -24.72
CA ILE A 249 -4.62 23.22 -24.05
C ILE A 249 -3.79 22.85 -22.81
N PRO A 250 -4.27 21.94 -21.88
CA PRO A 250 -3.54 21.65 -20.66
C PRO A 250 -2.20 20.92 -20.90
N SER A 251 -2.14 19.97 -21.86
CA SER A 251 -0.94 19.17 -22.12
C SER A 251 -0.05 19.76 -23.23
N GLY A 252 -0.56 20.71 -24.03
CA GLY A 252 0.13 21.23 -25.20
C GLY A 252 0.27 20.27 -26.38
N ILE A 253 -0.35 19.08 -26.30
CA ILE A 253 -0.30 18.09 -27.38
C ILE A 253 -1.06 18.61 -28.59
N VAL A 254 -0.41 18.52 -29.75
CA VAL A 254 -1.00 18.89 -31.05
C VAL A 254 -1.12 17.65 -31.91
N VAL A 255 -2.29 17.49 -32.51
CA VAL A 255 -2.60 16.46 -33.52
C VAL A 255 -3.08 17.14 -34.80
N PHE A 256 -2.51 16.74 -35.92
CA PHE A 256 -2.89 17.23 -37.22
C PHE A 256 -3.28 16.08 -38.15
N VAL A 257 -4.46 16.16 -38.76
CA VAL A 257 -5.01 15.14 -39.68
C VAL A 257 -5.57 15.78 -40.93
N GLN A 258 -5.15 15.29 -42.12
CA GLN A 258 -5.59 15.76 -43.42
C GLN A 258 -5.82 14.63 -44.44
N GLU A 259 -5.94 13.38 -43.96
CA GLU A 259 -5.96 12.20 -44.84
C GLU A 259 -7.29 12.01 -45.59
N GLU A 260 -8.38 12.40 -44.97
CA GLU A 260 -9.72 12.24 -45.50
C GLU A 260 -10.24 13.53 -46.21
N ARG A 261 -11.10 13.35 -47.18
CA ARG A 261 -11.76 14.48 -47.83
C ARG A 261 -12.82 15.17 -46.96
N SER A 262 -13.32 14.46 -45.95
CA SER A 262 -14.34 14.94 -45.02
C SER A 262 -13.71 15.53 -43.77
N GLN A 263 -14.01 16.81 -43.48
CA GLN A 263 -13.61 17.48 -42.25
C GLN A 263 -14.05 16.71 -40.97
N HIS A 264 -15.31 16.19 -40.98
CA HIS A 264 -15.84 15.43 -39.83
C HIS A 264 -15.08 14.13 -39.59
N LYS A 265 -14.66 13.42 -40.65
CA LYS A 265 -13.85 12.20 -40.52
C LYS A 265 -12.46 12.53 -40.00
N ASN A 266 -11.84 13.61 -40.49
CA ASN A 266 -10.55 14.07 -39.98
C ASN A 266 -10.64 14.50 -38.51
N LYS A 267 -11.74 15.18 -38.09
CA LYS A 267 -11.97 15.54 -36.68
C LYS A 267 -12.08 14.29 -35.81
N ALA A 268 -12.88 13.32 -36.18
CA ALA A 268 -13.03 12.07 -35.41
C ALA A 268 -11.69 11.33 -35.29
N LYS A 269 -10.92 11.22 -36.39
CA LYS A 269 -9.61 10.60 -36.38
C LYS A 269 -8.60 11.37 -35.54
N ALA A 270 -8.62 12.69 -35.59
CA ALA A 270 -7.75 13.55 -34.76
C ALA A 270 -8.06 13.40 -33.27
N LEU A 271 -9.34 13.31 -32.88
CA LEU A 271 -9.74 13.05 -31.48
C LEU A 271 -9.26 11.67 -31.00
N THR A 272 -9.40 10.64 -31.84
CA THR A 272 -8.89 9.30 -31.50
C THR A 272 -7.37 9.29 -31.32
N MET A 273 -6.64 9.97 -32.24
CA MET A 273 -5.17 10.10 -32.10
C MET A 273 -4.76 10.94 -30.89
N LEU A 274 -5.53 11.97 -30.54
CA LEU A 274 -5.28 12.78 -29.36
C LEU A 274 -5.44 11.95 -28.07
N ARG A 275 -6.54 11.19 -27.97
CA ARG A 275 -6.77 10.29 -26.82
C ARG A 275 -5.64 9.28 -26.67
N ALA A 276 -5.20 8.65 -27.76
CA ALA A 276 -4.07 7.73 -27.73
C ALA A 276 -2.78 8.40 -27.24
N LYS A 277 -2.46 9.61 -27.72
CA LYS A 277 -1.26 10.34 -27.29
C LYS A 277 -1.33 10.79 -25.83
N LEU A 278 -2.49 11.23 -25.36
CA LEU A 278 -2.70 11.59 -23.95
C LEU A 278 -2.56 10.37 -23.05
N TYR A 279 -3.14 9.24 -23.44
CA TYR A 279 -2.99 7.96 -22.75
C TYR A 279 -1.50 7.53 -22.67
N ASP A 280 -0.77 7.59 -23.80
CA ASP A 280 0.65 7.26 -23.84
C ASP A 280 1.48 8.21 -22.95
N GLN A 281 1.17 9.50 -22.94
CA GLN A 281 1.86 10.48 -22.09
C GLN A 281 1.65 10.17 -20.61
N GLU A 282 0.41 9.95 -20.19
CA GLU A 282 0.09 9.67 -18.80
C GLU A 282 0.66 8.32 -18.35
N ARG A 283 0.59 7.31 -19.22
CA ARG A 283 1.23 6.01 -18.98
C ARG A 283 2.74 6.15 -18.80
N ASN A 284 3.42 6.87 -19.68
CA ASN A 284 4.87 7.09 -19.59
C ASN A 284 5.25 7.83 -18.30
N LYS A 285 4.44 8.81 -17.86
CA LYS A 285 4.64 9.52 -16.60
C LYS A 285 4.53 8.57 -15.41
N ARG A 286 3.48 7.77 -15.35
CA ARG A 286 3.30 6.75 -14.29
C ARG A 286 4.40 5.69 -14.29
N ASP A 287 4.82 5.23 -15.45
CA ASP A 287 5.92 4.28 -15.56
C ASP A 287 7.24 4.87 -15.06
N ALA A 288 7.49 6.17 -15.30
CA ALA A 288 8.64 6.88 -14.78
C ALA A 288 8.58 7.04 -13.25
N GLU A 289 7.41 7.37 -12.69
CA GLU A 289 7.17 7.47 -11.25
C GLU A 289 7.39 6.09 -10.58
N ARG A 290 6.77 5.03 -11.10
CA ARG A 290 6.99 3.64 -10.62
C ARG A 290 8.46 3.22 -10.68
N ALA A 291 9.17 3.59 -11.74
CA ALA A 291 10.58 3.29 -11.89
C ALA A 291 11.45 4.08 -10.89
N ALA A 292 11.03 5.29 -10.51
CA ALA A 292 11.69 6.08 -9.47
C ALA A 292 11.45 5.47 -8.08
N ASP A 293 10.22 5.11 -7.75
CA ASP A 293 9.84 4.47 -6.49
C ASP A 293 10.58 3.14 -6.30
N ARG A 294 10.58 2.30 -7.35
CA ARG A 294 11.34 1.04 -7.35
C ARG A 294 12.82 1.27 -7.07
N ARG A 295 13.44 2.27 -7.72
CA ARG A 295 14.85 2.59 -7.48
C ARG A 295 15.10 3.07 -6.07
N GLY A 296 14.18 3.85 -5.49
CA GLY A 296 14.25 4.29 -4.10
C GLY A 296 14.20 3.12 -3.11
N GLN A 297 13.35 2.11 -3.38
CA GLN A 297 13.19 0.94 -2.52
C GLN A 297 14.39 -0.02 -2.59
N VAL A 298 14.98 -0.22 -3.76
CA VAL A 298 15.97 -1.29 -4.01
C VAL A 298 17.42 -0.79 -3.95
N GLY A 299 17.63 0.52 -4.06
CA GLY A 299 18.98 1.11 -4.10
C GLY A 299 19.84 0.55 -5.23
N SER A 300 21.10 0.24 -4.95
CA SER A 300 22.02 -0.40 -5.91
C SER A 300 21.84 -1.91 -6.04
N GLY A 301 21.06 -2.55 -5.13
CA GLY A 301 20.94 -4.01 -5.03
C GLY A 301 22.21 -4.69 -4.48
N ASP A 302 23.16 -3.93 -3.93
CA ASP A 302 24.35 -4.47 -3.31
C ASP A 302 24.01 -5.08 -1.93
N ARG A 303 24.67 -6.20 -1.62
CA ARG A 303 24.51 -6.91 -0.34
C ARG A 303 24.88 -6.09 0.90
N SER A 304 25.54 -4.95 0.74
CA SER A 304 25.84 -4.02 1.83
C SER A 304 24.62 -3.21 2.27
N GLU A 305 23.66 -2.94 1.36
CA GLU A 305 22.43 -2.18 1.60
C GLU A 305 21.30 -3.04 2.18
N ARG A 306 21.62 -4.24 2.69
CA ARG A 306 20.64 -5.20 3.19
C ARG A 306 19.72 -4.64 4.26
N ILE A 307 18.43 -4.89 4.09
CA ILE A 307 17.43 -4.69 5.16
C ILE A 307 17.34 -5.92 6.06
N ARG A 308 17.50 -7.15 5.48
CA ARG A 308 17.35 -8.41 6.19
C ARG A 308 18.40 -9.42 5.79
N THR A 309 18.85 -10.23 6.77
CA THR A 309 19.79 -11.32 6.55
C THR A 309 19.20 -12.66 6.97
N TYR A 310 19.25 -13.64 6.06
CA TYR A 310 18.86 -15.01 6.25
C TYR A 310 20.13 -15.85 6.42
N ASN A 311 20.45 -16.26 7.64
CA ASN A 311 21.66 -17.01 7.97
C ASN A 311 21.31 -18.48 8.21
N PHE A 312 21.49 -19.32 7.20
CA PHE A 312 21.15 -20.74 7.25
C PHE A 312 22.01 -21.52 8.23
N PRO A 313 23.36 -21.36 8.28
CA PRO A 313 24.20 -22.07 9.23
C PRO A 313 23.81 -21.81 10.70
N GLN A 314 23.27 -20.64 11.01
CA GLN A 314 22.87 -20.26 12.37
C GLN A 314 21.34 -20.38 12.57
N GLY A 315 20.57 -20.76 11.55
CA GLY A 315 19.10 -20.91 11.65
C GLY A 315 18.38 -19.63 12.01
N ARG A 316 18.96 -18.44 11.70
CA ARG A 316 18.42 -17.16 12.13
C ARG A 316 18.12 -16.21 10.99
N VAL A 317 17.12 -15.37 11.20
CA VAL A 317 16.79 -14.21 10.38
C VAL A 317 17.01 -12.95 11.23
N THR A 318 17.69 -11.96 10.65
CA THR A 318 17.92 -10.67 11.32
C THR A 318 17.42 -9.54 10.43
N ASP A 319 16.45 -8.76 10.89
CA ASP A 319 16.05 -7.50 10.29
C ASP A 319 16.89 -6.37 10.90
N HIS A 320 17.66 -5.70 10.03
CA HIS A 320 18.65 -4.71 10.47
C HIS A 320 18.05 -3.34 10.73
N ARG A 321 16.83 -3.08 10.27
CA ARG A 321 16.13 -1.79 10.47
C ARG A 321 15.73 -1.61 11.93
N ILE A 322 15.26 -2.69 12.54
CA ILE A 322 14.74 -2.72 13.92
C ILE A 322 15.60 -3.61 14.85
N ASN A 323 16.75 -4.08 14.38
CA ASN A 323 17.65 -4.99 15.10
C ASN A 323 16.96 -6.27 15.64
N LEU A 324 15.89 -6.73 14.98
CA LEU A 324 15.17 -7.94 15.34
C LEU A 324 15.93 -9.18 14.87
N THR A 325 16.17 -10.13 15.78
CA THR A 325 16.77 -11.43 15.43
C THR A 325 15.86 -12.56 15.88
N LEU A 326 15.46 -13.42 14.97
CA LEU A 326 14.62 -14.60 15.21
C LEU A 326 15.36 -15.88 14.80
N HIS A 327 15.39 -16.87 15.71
CA HIS A 327 15.97 -18.19 15.47
C HIS A 327 14.94 -19.18 14.92
N LYS A 328 14.17 -18.75 13.90
CA LYS A 328 13.05 -19.47 13.28
C LYS A 328 13.16 -19.43 11.75
N LEU A 329 14.39 -19.45 11.22
CA LEU A 329 14.62 -19.32 9.77
C LEU A 329 13.79 -20.30 8.93
N PRO A 330 13.68 -21.63 9.27
CA PRO A 330 12.86 -22.53 8.47
C PRO A 330 11.39 -22.11 8.42
N GLN A 331 10.79 -21.75 9.55
CA GLN A 331 9.38 -21.33 9.62
C GLN A 331 9.14 -20.01 8.86
N ILE A 332 10.14 -19.11 8.88
CA ILE A 332 10.04 -17.84 8.14
C ILE A 332 10.10 -18.09 6.62
N ILE A 333 11.04 -18.91 6.15
CA ILE A 333 11.16 -19.25 4.71
C ILE A 333 9.93 -20.05 4.21
N GLU A 334 9.31 -20.84 5.10
CA GLU A 334 8.04 -21.53 4.79
C GLU A 334 6.82 -20.58 4.85
N GLY A 335 7.01 -19.30 5.19
CA GLY A 335 5.95 -18.30 5.31
C GLY A 335 5.11 -18.40 6.58
N GLU A 336 5.39 -19.37 7.45
CA GLU A 336 4.60 -19.62 8.66
C GLU A 336 4.80 -18.56 9.75
N ALA A 337 6.04 -18.10 9.95
CA ALA A 337 6.42 -17.15 10.99
C ALA A 337 6.84 -15.77 10.43
N LEU A 338 6.51 -15.45 9.17
CA LEU A 338 6.83 -14.15 8.58
C LEU A 338 6.05 -13.02 9.24
N ASP A 339 4.86 -13.30 9.78
CA ASP A 339 4.05 -12.34 10.55
C ASP A 339 4.86 -11.71 11.68
N GLU A 340 5.66 -12.51 12.43
CA GLU A 340 6.42 -12.00 13.57
C GLU A 340 7.39 -10.86 13.16
N VAL A 341 7.93 -10.94 11.94
CA VAL A 341 8.82 -9.91 11.40
C VAL A 341 8.02 -8.71 10.90
N ILE A 342 6.96 -8.95 10.14
CA ILE A 342 6.12 -7.89 9.56
C ILE A 342 5.42 -7.11 10.67
N ASP A 343 4.82 -7.78 11.65
CA ASP A 343 4.11 -7.13 12.77
C ASP A 343 5.05 -6.30 13.64
N ALA A 344 6.31 -6.75 13.82
CA ALA A 344 7.32 -5.97 14.51
C ALA A 344 7.68 -4.68 13.73
N LEU A 345 7.80 -4.75 12.41
CA LEU A 345 8.06 -3.59 11.55
C LEU A 345 6.88 -2.61 11.53
N VAL A 346 5.65 -3.13 11.48
CA VAL A 346 4.43 -2.32 11.58
C VAL A 346 4.39 -1.60 12.93
N THR A 347 4.71 -2.31 14.01
CA THR A 347 4.72 -1.74 15.37
C THR A 347 5.75 -0.62 15.50
N GLU A 348 6.97 -0.83 15.00
CA GLU A 348 8.02 0.21 15.01
C GLU A 348 7.62 1.43 14.19
N HIS A 349 7.09 1.22 12.98
CA HIS A 349 6.60 2.32 12.15
C HIS A 349 5.47 3.10 12.84
N GLN A 350 4.53 2.41 13.49
CA GLN A 350 3.49 3.06 14.28
C GLN A 350 4.07 3.87 15.45
N ALA A 351 5.12 3.34 16.10
CA ALA A 351 5.81 4.05 17.18
C ALA A 351 6.51 5.33 16.68
N GLU A 352 7.14 5.27 15.49
CA GLU A 352 7.76 6.43 14.85
C GLU A 352 6.70 7.51 14.52
N LEU A 353 5.56 7.12 13.93
CA LEU A 353 4.46 8.04 13.63
C LEU A 353 3.91 8.70 14.91
N LEU A 354 3.75 7.91 15.98
CA LEU A 354 3.30 8.42 17.28
C LEU A 354 4.30 9.39 17.91
N ALA A 355 5.61 9.14 17.73
CA ALA A 355 6.66 10.04 18.21
C ALA A 355 6.66 11.35 17.44
N ALA A 356 6.45 11.31 16.12
CA ALA A 356 6.36 12.48 15.27
C ALA A 356 5.13 13.37 15.62
N GLU A 357 3.95 12.76 15.88
CA GLU A 357 2.76 13.52 16.35
C GLU A 357 2.97 14.16 17.73
N GLY A 358 3.74 13.53 18.62
CA GLY A 358 4.00 14.05 19.96
C GLY A 358 5.02 15.19 19.99
N ALA A 359 5.76 15.40 18.90
CA ALA A 359 6.76 16.45 18.74
C ALA A 359 6.23 17.70 17.99
N ALA A 360 5.05 17.61 17.38
CA ALA A 360 4.33 18.69 16.69
C ALA A 360 3.29 19.35 17.62
#